data_5a3b9b195a6f21fdfdfcf2a2f79b59af
#
_entry.id   5a3b9b195a6f21fdfdfcf2a2f79b59af
#
_cell.length_a   1.000
_cell.length_b   1.000
_cell.length_c   1.000
_cell.angle_alpha   90.00
_cell.angle_beta   90.00
_cell.angle_gamma   90.00
#
_symmetry.space_group_name_H-M   'P 1'
#
loop_
_entity.id
_entity.type
_entity.pdbx_description
1 polymer ?
#
loop_
_entity_poly.entity_id
_entity_poly.type
_entity_poly.pdbx_seq_one_letter_code
_entity_poly.pdbx_strand_id
1 'polypeptide(L)'
;MPAPRTPRVSIVGAGAVGSPLGRALHKRGYPIVSVISRSGRSAISLARAVQCKKASTQIGDLSAETECLLLTVPDAAIGEVAARVSKLKSLNFKKLFVAHCSGVYSAELLEPIRRRGALVASMHPIQTFPSSGNPGRHSAKLRGIYYGIDGEREALKRTERLIEDLEGSPLIIRKELRPLYHLIC
;
A
#
# COMPACT_ATOMS: atom_id res chain seq x y z
N MET A 1 11.44 24.54 10.88
CA MET A 1 11.21 23.20 11.46
C MET A 1 11.77 22.16 10.50
N PRO A 2 12.49 21.11 10.93
CA PRO A 2 12.92 20.06 10.01
C PRO A 2 11.69 19.43 9.35
N ALA A 3 11.80 19.11 8.05
CA ALA A 3 10.74 18.42 7.33
C ALA A 3 10.37 17.11 8.07
N PRO A 4 9.08 16.78 8.21
CA PRO A 4 8.68 15.58 8.90
C PRO A 4 9.26 14.36 8.17
N ARG A 5 9.84 13.45 8.93
CA ARG A 5 10.50 12.24 8.42
C ARG A 5 9.46 11.36 7.68
N THR A 6 9.80 10.96 6.47
CA THR A 6 9.01 9.98 5.70
C THR A 6 9.03 8.61 6.40
N PRO A 7 7.88 7.91 6.53
CA PRO A 7 7.84 6.58 7.13
C PRO A 7 8.54 5.53 6.27
N ARG A 8 9.09 4.50 6.90
CA ARG A 8 9.67 3.33 6.24
C ARG A 8 8.55 2.44 5.68
N VAL A 9 8.57 2.22 4.38
CA VAL A 9 7.50 1.54 3.65
C VAL A 9 7.89 0.10 3.33
N SER A 10 6.97 -0.82 3.55
CA SER A 10 7.01 -2.17 2.98
C SER A 10 5.85 -2.39 2.03
N ILE A 11 6.10 -3.20 0.99
CA ILE A 11 5.11 -3.48 -0.05
C ILE A 11 4.87 -4.99 -0.12
N VAL A 12 3.62 -5.40 0.00
CA VAL A 12 3.18 -6.77 -0.24
C VAL A 12 2.33 -6.80 -1.51
N GLY A 13 2.91 -7.38 -2.56
CA GLY A 13 2.38 -7.38 -3.91
C GLY A 13 3.18 -6.48 -4.85
N ALA A 14 4.10 -7.04 -5.65
CA ALA A 14 4.89 -6.30 -6.64
C ALA A 14 4.29 -6.44 -8.06
N GLY A 15 2.95 -6.33 -8.15
CA GLY A 15 2.17 -6.41 -9.38
C GLY A 15 1.92 -5.05 -10.05
N ALA A 16 0.80 -4.99 -10.81
CA ALA A 16 0.43 -3.83 -11.62
C ALA A 16 0.24 -2.53 -10.81
N VAL A 17 -0.23 -2.62 -9.56
CA VAL A 17 -0.38 -1.46 -8.66
C VAL A 17 0.86 -1.26 -7.79
N GLY A 18 1.37 -2.33 -7.17
CA GLY A 18 2.45 -2.23 -6.19
C GLY A 18 3.80 -1.78 -6.78
N SER A 19 4.13 -2.22 -8.01
CA SER A 19 5.37 -1.79 -8.65
C SER A 19 5.40 -0.30 -8.97
N PRO A 20 4.40 0.31 -9.64
CA PRO A 20 4.39 1.75 -9.87
C PRO A 20 4.30 2.56 -8.57
N LEU A 21 3.51 2.11 -7.59
CA LEU A 21 3.36 2.79 -6.30
C LEU A 21 4.68 2.81 -5.52
N GLY A 22 5.36 1.67 -5.41
CA GLY A 22 6.66 1.60 -4.75
C GLY A 22 7.72 2.49 -5.41
N ARG A 23 7.76 2.52 -6.76
CA ARG A 23 8.67 3.41 -7.50
C ARG A 23 8.33 4.88 -7.29
N ALA A 24 7.05 5.25 -7.27
CA ALA A 24 6.62 6.62 -7.06
C ALA A 24 7.00 7.09 -5.66
N LEU A 25 6.73 6.29 -4.62
CA LEU A 25 7.11 6.59 -3.24
C LEU A 25 8.62 6.70 -3.06
N HIS A 26 9.39 5.77 -3.65
CA HIS A 26 10.86 5.84 -3.60
C HIS A 26 11.38 7.15 -4.21
N LYS A 27 10.82 7.61 -5.35
CA LYS A 27 11.17 8.90 -5.97
C LYS A 27 10.84 10.11 -5.07
N ARG A 28 9.89 9.97 -4.16
CA ARG A 28 9.52 10.98 -3.15
C ARG A 28 10.33 10.88 -1.86
N GLY A 29 11.37 10.05 -1.84
CA GLY A 29 12.27 9.90 -0.70
C GLY A 29 11.75 8.96 0.39
N TYR A 30 10.70 8.16 0.13
CA TYR A 30 10.26 7.12 1.06
C TYR A 30 11.23 5.94 1.06
N PRO A 31 11.83 5.58 2.21
CA PRO A 31 12.66 4.39 2.30
C PRO A 31 11.81 3.13 2.13
N ILE A 32 12.05 2.32 1.09
CA ILE A 32 11.42 1.02 0.92
C ILE A 32 12.28 -0.02 1.63
N VAL A 33 11.76 -0.63 2.70
CA VAL A 33 12.53 -1.50 3.59
C VAL A 33 12.28 -2.99 3.38
N SER A 34 11.16 -3.38 2.75
CA SER A 34 10.96 -4.73 2.24
C SER A 34 9.94 -4.79 1.11
N VAL A 35 10.11 -5.74 0.20
CA VAL A 35 9.19 -6.05 -0.90
C VAL A 35 8.87 -7.54 -0.84
N ILE A 36 7.61 -7.86 -0.63
CA ILE A 36 7.11 -9.24 -0.58
C ILE A 36 6.17 -9.46 -1.77
N SER A 37 6.34 -10.56 -2.51
CA SER A 37 5.43 -10.90 -3.59
C SER A 37 5.43 -12.41 -3.85
N ARG A 38 4.30 -13.00 -4.24
CA ARG A 38 4.23 -14.43 -4.63
C ARG A 38 5.26 -14.80 -5.71
N SER A 39 5.48 -13.89 -6.66
CA SER A 39 6.54 -14.03 -7.66
C SER A 39 7.85 -13.46 -7.11
N GLY A 40 8.84 -14.31 -6.85
CA GLY A 40 10.18 -13.87 -6.46
C GLY A 40 10.83 -12.94 -7.49
N ARG A 41 10.58 -13.21 -8.79
CA ARG A 41 11.04 -12.33 -9.88
C ARG A 41 10.47 -10.91 -9.74
N SER A 42 9.16 -10.79 -9.46
CA SER A 42 8.52 -9.48 -9.28
C SER A 42 9.04 -8.77 -8.02
N ALA A 43 9.21 -9.51 -6.91
CA ALA A 43 9.78 -8.95 -5.68
C ALA A 43 11.18 -8.39 -5.92
N ILE A 44 12.08 -9.16 -6.53
CA ILE A 44 13.46 -8.76 -6.85
C ILE A 44 13.47 -7.57 -7.83
N SER A 45 12.63 -7.60 -8.87
CA SER A 45 12.56 -6.52 -9.86
C SER A 45 12.17 -5.18 -9.22
N LEU A 46 11.14 -5.18 -8.36
CA LEU A 46 10.75 -3.96 -7.66
C LEU A 46 11.82 -3.54 -6.65
N ALA A 47 12.33 -4.47 -5.85
CA ALA A 47 13.33 -4.18 -4.83
C ALA A 47 14.59 -3.51 -5.44
N ARG A 48 15.09 -4.03 -6.56
CA ARG A 48 16.21 -3.40 -7.30
C ARG A 48 15.87 -1.97 -7.73
N ALA A 49 14.66 -1.77 -8.26
CA ALA A 49 14.24 -0.48 -8.78
C ALA A 49 14.05 0.61 -7.70
N VAL A 50 13.83 0.20 -6.44
CA VAL A 50 13.64 1.09 -5.29
C VAL A 50 14.79 0.98 -4.28
N GLN A 51 15.91 0.40 -4.69
CA GLN A 51 17.12 0.24 -3.87
C GLN A 51 16.87 -0.48 -2.52
N CYS A 52 15.84 -1.34 -2.47
CA CYS A 52 15.51 -2.13 -1.30
C CYS A 52 16.36 -3.40 -1.24
N LYS A 53 17.00 -3.67 -0.10
CA LYS A 53 17.85 -4.86 0.08
C LYS A 53 17.05 -6.13 0.38
N LYS A 54 15.78 -6.01 0.81
CA LYS A 54 14.97 -7.13 1.27
C LYS A 54 13.83 -7.44 0.30
N ALA A 55 13.98 -8.50 -0.48
CA ALA A 55 12.98 -9.05 -1.38
C ALA A 55 12.71 -10.51 -1.01
N SER A 56 11.44 -10.91 -0.86
CA SER A 56 11.08 -12.28 -0.49
C SER A 56 9.71 -12.67 -1.03
N THR A 57 9.42 -13.98 -0.97
CA THR A 57 8.08 -14.54 -1.22
C THR A 57 7.32 -14.84 0.08
N GLN A 58 7.95 -14.71 1.23
CA GLN A 58 7.39 -15.06 2.53
C GLN A 58 6.95 -13.81 3.30
N ILE A 59 5.71 -13.81 3.79
CA ILE A 59 5.17 -12.72 4.63
C ILE A 59 5.99 -12.55 5.92
N GLY A 60 6.54 -13.64 6.47
CA GLY A 60 7.37 -13.63 7.67
C GLY A 60 8.65 -12.80 7.53
N ASP A 61 9.08 -12.55 6.29
CA ASP A 61 10.28 -11.75 5.99
C ASP A 61 10.01 -10.23 5.92
N LEU A 62 8.80 -9.78 6.28
CA LEU A 62 8.56 -8.34 6.42
C LEU A 62 9.58 -7.71 7.36
N SER A 63 10.08 -6.52 7.01
CA SER A 63 11.03 -5.81 7.85
C SER A 63 10.39 -5.38 9.17
N ALA A 64 11.06 -5.63 10.30
CA ALA A 64 10.64 -5.14 11.61
C ALA A 64 10.60 -3.59 11.68
N GLU A 65 11.30 -2.93 10.78
CA GLU A 65 11.36 -1.48 10.67
C GLU A 65 10.15 -0.86 9.94
N THR A 66 9.20 -1.68 9.48
CA THR A 66 8.03 -1.22 8.72
C THR A 66 7.16 -0.28 9.56
N GLU A 67 6.93 0.92 9.05
CA GLU A 67 6.05 1.94 9.64
C GLU A 67 4.80 2.16 8.77
N CYS A 68 4.91 1.89 7.46
CA CYS A 68 3.82 1.92 6.51
C CYS A 68 3.85 0.62 5.70
N LEU A 69 2.74 -0.11 5.69
CA LEU A 69 2.58 -1.35 4.93
C LEU A 69 1.52 -1.19 3.86
N LEU A 70 1.89 -1.37 2.61
CA LEU A 70 0.97 -1.31 1.48
C LEU A 70 0.67 -2.72 0.98
N LEU A 71 -0.61 -3.12 1.04
CA LEU A 71 -1.12 -4.37 0.50
C LEU A 71 -1.67 -4.11 -0.90
N THR A 72 -0.92 -4.50 -1.91
CA THR A 72 -1.22 -4.34 -3.33
C THR A 72 -1.37 -5.69 -4.02
N VAL A 73 -1.86 -6.67 -3.26
CA VAL A 73 -2.22 -8.01 -3.73
C VAL A 73 -3.61 -8.00 -4.38
N PRO A 74 -3.99 -9.02 -5.15
CA PRO A 74 -5.36 -9.15 -5.65
C PRO A 74 -6.39 -9.12 -4.52
N ASP A 75 -7.56 -8.57 -4.78
CA ASP A 75 -8.63 -8.32 -3.81
C ASP A 75 -8.96 -9.54 -2.96
N ALA A 76 -9.12 -10.71 -3.60
CA ALA A 76 -9.41 -11.97 -2.91
C ALA A 76 -8.33 -12.42 -1.92
N ALA A 77 -7.10 -11.91 -2.03
CA ALA A 77 -5.98 -12.29 -1.18
C ALA A 77 -5.77 -11.34 0.01
N ILE A 78 -6.42 -10.16 0.03
CA ILE A 78 -6.14 -9.14 1.05
C ILE A 78 -6.46 -9.64 2.44
N GLY A 79 -7.62 -10.28 2.64
CA GLY A 79 -8.04 -10.80 3.95
C GLY A 79 -7.09 -11.88 4.50
N GLU A 80 -6.66 -12.84 3.66
CA GLU A 80 -5.67 -13.85 4.04
C GLU A 80 -4.34 -13.22 4.41
N VAL A 81 -3.85 -12.29 3.59
CA VAL A 81 -2.58 -11.58 3.85
C VAL A 81 -2.68 -10.79 5.15
N ALA A 82 -3.79 -10.09 5.39
CA ALA A 82 -4.02 -9.36 6.64
C ALA A 82 -3.99 -10.28 7.87
N ALA A 83 -4.64 -11.44 7.79
CA ALA A 83 -4.62 -12.45 8.85
C ALA A 83 -3.20 -13.02 9.10
N ARG A 84 -2.40 -13.21 8.05
CA ARG A 84 -1.00 -13.65 8.18
C ARG A 84 -0.12 -12.58 8.80
N VAL A 85 -0.24 -11.32 8.33
CA VAL A 85 0.50 -10.16 8.86
C VAL A 85 0.18 -9.96 10.34
N SER A 86 -1.08 -10.07 10.75
CA SER A 86 -1.50 -9.87 12.14
C SER A 86 -0.85 -10.84 13.14
N LYS A 87 -0.34 -12.00 12.68
CA LYS A 87 0.36 -13.00 13.50
C LYS A 87 1.86 -12.71 13.68
N LEU A 88 2.42 -11.75 12.93
CA LEU A 88 3.84 -11.44 13.03
C LEU A 88 4.16 -10.79 14.38
N LYS A 89 5.19 -11.31 15.05
CA LYS A 89 5.69 -10.76 16.32
C LYS A 89 6.75 -9.68 16.11
N SER A 90 7.33 -9.59 14.91
CA SER A 90 8.39 -8.64 14.56
C SER A 90 7.89 -7.22 14.33
N LEU A 91 6.60 -7.00 14.08
CA LEU A 91 6.03 -5.70 13.76
C LEU A 91 5.54 -4.96 14.99
N ASN A 92 5.83 -3.66 15.06
CA ASN A 92 5.25 -2.78 16.08
C ASN A 92 3.91 -2.21 15.58
N PHE A 93 2.82 -2.91 15.84
CA PHE A 93 1.49 -2.55 15.36
C PHE A 93 1.01 -1.17 15.83
N LYS A 94 1.38 -0.73 17.04
CA LYS A 94 0.99 0.60 17.57
C LYS A 94 1.58 1.76 16.77
N LYS A 95 2.66 1.53 16.02
CA LYS A 95 3.29 2.53 15.13
C LYS A 95 3.00 2.27 13.65
N LEU A 96 2.34 1.14 13.34
CA LEU A 96 2.13 0.69 11.97
C LEU A 96 0.88 1.36 11.37
N PHE A 97 1.02 1.87 10.17
CA PHE A 97 -0.07 2.22 9.27
C PHE A 97 -0.14 1.19 8.14
N VAL A 98 -1.32 0.69 7.84
CA VAL A 98 -1.55 -0.29 6.77
C VAL A 98 -2.63 0.20 5.84
N ALA A 99 -2.37 0.17 4.54
CA ALA A 99 -3.39 0.43 3.53
C ALA A 99 -3.43 -0.67 2.48
N HIS A 100 -4.63 -1.03 2.02
CA HIS A 100 -4.81 -1.84 0.81
C HIS A 100 -5.33 -0.99 -0.36
N CYS A 101 -5.14 -1.49 -1.58
CA CYS A 101 -5.48 -0.75 -2.81
C CYS A 101 -6.74 -1.28 -3.52
N SER A 102 -7.60 -2.06 -2.86
CA SER A 102 -8.88 -2.50 -3.45
C SER A 102 -9.85 -1.33 -3.63
N GLY A 103 -10.55 -1.31 -4.76
CA GLY A 103 -11.66 -0.40 -5.00
C GLY A 103 -12.98 -0.88 -4.39
N VAL A 104 -13.14 -2.20 -4.27
CA VAL A 104 -14.38 -2.85 -3.79
C VAL A 104 -14.47 -2.86 -2.27
N TYR A 105 -13.38 -3.25 -1.62
CA TYR A 105 -13.38 -3.51 -0.18
C TYR A 105 -13.01 -2.26 0.63
N SER A 106 -13.66 -2.12 1.78
CA SER A 106 -13.35 -1.09 2.76
C SER A 106 -12.13 -1.47 3.62
N ALA A 107 -11.64 -0.51 4.41
CA ALA A 107 -10.57 -0.74 5.40
C ALA A 107 -10.91 -1.84 6.43
N GLU A 108 -12.18 -2.19 6.60
CA GLU A 108 -12.62 -3.27 7.51
C GLU A 108 -12.00 -4.63 7.17
N LEU A 109 -11.60 -4.86 5.92
CA LEU A 109 -10.89 -6.08 5.53
C LEU A 109 -9.55 -6.25 6.27
N LEU A 110 -9.00 -5.16 6.82
CA LEU A 110 -7.77 -5.15 7.62
C LEU A 110 -8.02 -5.29 9.14
N GLU A 111 -9.25 -5.64 9.55
CA GLU A 111 -9.63 -5.80 10.95
C GLU A 111 -8.66 -6.67 11.78
N PRO A 112 -8.12 -7.80 11.25
CA PRO A 112 -7.14 -8.58 12.02
C PRO A 112 -5.89 -7.79 12.41
N ILE A 113 -5.48 -6.83 11.58
CA ILE A 113 -4.32 -5.95 11.83
C ILE A 113 -4.71 -4.80 12.76
N ARG A 114 -5.91 -4.23 12.57
CA ARG A 114 -6.45 -3.15 13.41
C ARG A 114 -6.56 -3.59 14.88
N ARG A 115 -7.02 -4.82 15.15
CA ARG A 115 -7.08 -5.40 16.51
C ARG A 115 -5.73 -5.50 17.20
N ARG A 116 -4.64 -5.46 16.46
CA ARG A 116 -3.27 -5.40 17.01
C ARG A 116 -2.83 -3.97 17.34
N GLY A 117 -3.66 -2.95 17.06
CA GLY A 117 -3.42 -1.54 17.35
C GLY A 117 -2.85 -0.73 16.18
N ALA A 118 -2.82 -1.27 14.96
CA ALA A 118 -2.39 -0.52 13.78
C ALA A 118 -3.52 0.38 13.26
N LEU A 119 -3.14 1.50 12.65
CA LEU A 119 -4.03 2.31 11.84
C LEU A 119 -4.24 1.64 10.47
N VAL A 120 -5.48 1.54 10.03
CA VAL A 120 -5.81 0.87 8.77
C VAL A 120 -6.66 1.75 7.85
N ALA A 121 -6.40 1.67 6.54
CA ALA A 121 -7.13 2.41 5.52
C ALA A 121 -7.29 1.58 4.24
N SER A 122 -8.22 1.99 3.38
CA SER A 122 -8.21 1.68 1.95
C SER A 122 -7.71 2.91 1.20
N MET A 123 -6.89 2.69 0.15
CA MET A 123 -6.33 3.73 -0.72
C MET A 123 -6.32 3.21 -2.16
N HIS A 124 -7.43 3.36 -2.86
CA HIS A 124 -7.62 2.87 -4.23
C HIS A 124 -7.25 3.94 -5.26
N PRO A 125 -6.17 3.78 -6.03
CA PRO A 125 -5.86 4.66 -7.16
C PRO A 125 -6.92 4.50 -8.26
N ILE A 126 -7.63 5.57 -8.61
CA ILE A 126 -8.64 5.56 -9.69
C ILE A 126 -7.90 5.65 -11.02
N GLN A 127 -7.34 4.53 -11.45
CA GLN A 127 -6.55 4.43 -12.66
C GLN A 127 -6.45 3.00 -13.16
N THR A 128 -6.44 2.85 -14.48
CA THR A 128 -6.18 1.55 -15.12
C THR A 128 -4.68 1.24 -15.15
N PHE A 129 -4.32 0.10 -14.59
CA PHE A 129 -2.96 -0.44 -14.62
C PHE A 129 -2.89 -1.67 -15.52
N PRO A 130 -2.40 -1.55 -16.78
CA PRO A 130 -2.29 -2.70 -17.65
C PRO A 130 -1.34 -3.75 -17.07
N SER A 131 -1.71 -5.02 -17.24
CA SER A 131 -0.91 -6.16 -16.76
C SER A 131 0.41 -6.31 -17.54
N SER A 132 0.49 -5.74 -18.74
CA SER A 132 1.66 -5.74 -19.62
C SER A 132 2.22 -4.34 -19.82
N GLY A 133 3.54 -4.23 -19.97
CA GLY A 133 4.22 -2.96 -20.23
C GLY A 133 5.35 -2.63 -19.25
N ASN A 134 6.01 -1.48 -19.47
CA ASN A 134 7.12 -1.04 -18.62
C ASN A 134 6.59 -0.46 -17.29
N PRO A 135 6.85 -1.09 -16.13
CA PRO A 135 6.39 -0.60 -14.82
C PRO A 135 6.87 0.82 -14.49
N GLY A 136 7.98 1.26 -15.08
CA GLY A 136 8.50 2.63 -14.92
C GLY A 136 7.59 3.71 -15.52
N ARG A 137 6.93 3.41 -16.64
CA ARG A 137 5.95 4.34 -17.26
C ARG A 137 4.65 4.42 -16.45
N HIS A 138 4.31 3.36 -15.71
CA HIS A 138 3.10 3.33 -14.89
C HIS A 138 3.22 4.16 -13.61
N SER A 139 4.42 4.43 -13.11
CA SER A 139 4.58 5.31 -11.94
C SER A 139 4.20 6.76 -12.23
N ALA A 140 4.33 7.22 -13.49
CA ALA A 140 3.86 8.54 -13.90
C ALA A 140 2.32 8.65 -13.91
N LYS A 141 1.61 7.53 -14.04
CA LYS A 141 0.14 7.48 -14.03
C LYS A 141 -0.48 7.67 -12.64
N LEU A 142 0.33 7.72 -11.59
CA LEU A 142 -0.13 7.97 -10.22
C LEU A 142 -0.20 9.45 -9.85
N ARG A 143 0.28 10.34 -10.74
CA ARG A 143 0.22 11.80 -10.56
C ARG A 143 -1.10 12.34 -11.13
N GLY A 144 -1.69 13.30 -10.41
CA GLY A 144 -2.89 14.00 -10.87
C GLY A 144 -4.15 13.15 -10.91
N ILE A 145 -4.15 11.95 -10.28
CA ILE A 145 -5.33 11.09 -10.21
C ILE A 145 -6.03 11.21 -8.87
N TYR A 146 -7.27 10.79 -8.83
CA TYR A 146 -8.00 10.62 -7.59
C TYR A 146 -7.68 9.28 -6.93
N TYR A 147 -7.76 9.26 -5.60
CA TYR A 147 -7.64 8.06 -4.79
C TYR A 147 -8.89 7.94 -3.91
N GLY A 148 -9.68 6.89 -4.12
CA GLY A 148 -10.79 6.56 -3.24
C GLY A 148 -10.30 6.02 -1.92
N ILE A 149 -10.59 6.72 -0.81
CA ILE A 149 -10.08 6.38 0.51
C ILE A 149 -11.21 6.14 1.52
N ASP A 150 -10.98 5.24 2.46
CA ASP A 150 -11.74 5.10 3.70
C ASP A 150 -10.85 4.61 4.84
N GLY A 151 -11.34 4.79 6.06
CA GLY A 151 -10.63 4.43 7.29
C GLY A 151 -11.03 5.33 8.45
N GLU A 152 -10.47 5.08 9.62
CA GLU A 152 -10.64 5.96 10.78
C GLU A 152 -9.89 7.29 10.56
N ARG A 153 -10.30 8.34 11.27
CA ARG A 153 -9.80 9.72 11.10
C ARG A 153 -8.28 9.82 11.05
N GLU A 154 -7.57 9.15 11.95
CA GLU A 154 -6.09 9.22 11.99
C GLU A 154 -5.44 8.43 10.84
N ALA A 155 -6.06 7.34 10.40
CA ALA A 155 -5.63 6.61 9.22
C ALA A 155 -5.85 7.43 7.94
N LEU A 156 -6.98 8.14 7.83
CA LEU A 156 -7.28 9.03 6.70
C LEU A 156 -6.23 10.13 6.58
N LYS A 157 -5.86 10.82 7.67
CA LYS A 157 -4.80 11.84 7.63
C LYS A 157 -3.47 11.32 7.09
N ARG A 158 -3.09 10.10 7.47
CA ARG A 158 -1.86 9.47 6.94
C ARG A 158 -2.00 9.11 5.46
N THR A 159 -3.19 8.65 5.07
CA THR A 159 -3.50 8.32 3.67
C THR A 159 -3.48 9.56 2.79
N GLU A 160 -4.14 10.64 3.23
CA GLU A 160 -4.18 11.94 2.54
C GLU A 160 -2.77 12.48 2.30
N ARG A 161 -1.94 12.50 3.34
CA ARG A 161 -0.53 12.92 3.20
C ARG A 161 0.23 12.07 2.19
N LEU A 162 0.06 10.74 2.22
CA LEU A 162 0.73 9.84 1.26
C LEU A 162 0.29 10.14 -0.18
N ILE A 163 -1.00 10.46 -0.38
CA ILE A 163 -1.58 10.82 -1.67
C ILE A 163 -1.07 12.18 -2.15
N GLU A 164 -0.99 13.17 -1.27
CA GLU A 164 -0.42 14.49 -1.57
C GLU A 164 1.05 14.37 -2.01
N ASP A 165 1.84 13.57 -1.31
CA ASP A 165 3.23 13.29 -1.68
C ASP A 165 3.33 12.58 -3.06
N LEU A 166 2.31 11.83 -3.47
CA LEU A 166 2.18 11.24 -4.80
C LEU A 166 1.63 12.22 -5.86
N GLU A 167 1.32 13.46 -5.47
CA GLU A 167 0.67 14.48 -6.32
C GLU A 167 -0.72 14.03 -6.82
N GLY A 168 -1.46 13.30 -5.99
CA GLY A 168 -2.84 12.88 -6.23
C GLY A 168 -3.83 13.68 -5.40
N SER A 169 -5.12 13.35 -5.55
CA SER A 169 -6.22 13.96 -4.81
C SER A 169 -7.02 12.90 -4.04
N PRO A 170 -7.21 13.02 -2.72
CA PRO A 170 -8.00 12.08 -1.97
C PRO A 170 -9.51 12.32 -2.21
N LEU A 171 -10.27 11.22 -2.31
CA LEU A 171 -11.72 11.19 -2.38
C LEU A 171 -12.25 10.25 -1.30
N ILE A 172 -12.86 10.79 -0.25
CA ILE A 172 -13.41 9.99 0.85
C ILE A 172 -14.65 9.24 0.35
N ILE A 173 -14.59 7.91 0.40
CA ILE A 173 -15.70 7.03 0.00
C ILE A 173 -16.30 6.39 1.26
N ARG A 174 -17.58 6.63 1.50
CA ARG A 174 -18.30 5.89 2.55
C ARG A 174 -18.29 4.40 2.23
N LYS A 175 -18.01 3.56 3.23
CA LYS A 175 -17.85 2.11 3.04
C LYS A 175 -19.03 1.42 2.36
N GLU A 176 -20.25 1.90 2.64
CA GLU A 176 -21.50 1.37 2.08
C GLU A 176 -21.59 1.64 0.56
N LEU A 177 -20.93 2.67 0.08
CA LEU A 177 -20.93 3.07 -1.34
C LEU A 177 -19.80 2.42 -2.15
N ARG A 178 -18.90 1.66 -1.51
CA ARG A 178 -17.75 1.03 -2.18
C ARG A 178 -18.13 0.13 -3.37
N PRO A 179 -19.15 -0.75 -3.27
CA PRO A 179 -19.53 -1.57 -4.42
C PRO A 179 -20.02 -0.72 -5.60
N LEU A 180 -20.84 0.31 -5.34
CA LEU A 180 -21.33 1.22 -6.37
C LEU A 180 -20.18 2.05 -6.99
N TYR A 181 -19.30 2.59 -6.15
CA TYR A 181 -18.12 3.33 -6.57
C TYR A 181 -17.25 2.52 -7.54
N HIS A 182 -17.04 1.23 -7.24
CA HIS A 182 -16.20 0.37 -8.09
C HIS A 182 -16.83 0.07 -9.46
N LEU A 183 -18.15 0.12 -9.59
CA LEU A 183 -18.83 -0.07 -10.88
C LEU A 183 -18.62 1.10 -11.85
N ILE A 184 -18.24 2.28 -11.36
CA ILE A 184 -18.08 3.50 -12.15
C ILE A 184 -16.61 3.92 -12.31
N CYS A 185 -15.64 3.18 -11.73
CA CYS A 185 -14.19 3.35 -11.89
C CYS A 185 -13.62 2.31 -12.84
#